data_77b39fba2f23a12c6829cd90e67843be
#
_entry.id   77b39fba2f23a12c6829cd90e67843be
#
_cell.length_a   1.000
_cell.length_b   1.000
_cell.length_c   1.000
_cell.angle_alpha   90.00
_cell.angle_beta   90.00
_cell.angle_gamma   90.00
#
_symmetry.space_group_name_H-M   'P 1'
#
loop_
_entity.id
_entity.type
_entity.pdbx_description
1 polymer ?
#
loop_
_entity_poly.entity_id
_entity_poly.type
_entity_poly.pdbx_seq_one_letter_code
_entity_poly.pdbx_strand_id
1 'polypeptide(L)'
;AFWKKKGKKHVIHDVSMTAYDGEILGIVGESGCGKSTLCKTILGLHNNYTGTVKMDDNLRPQMVFQGPFSSLNPARKIGWILEEPLRLRGITDRDKRRQMVADMLVDVGLDPSFADRRPRELSGGQRQRISIGTALLMDSRLIIADEPVSALDVSVRAQVLNLMRELKEKLNLTYIFISHDLSVVHHICDRVAVMYLGRIVEIASKQQLYSNPVHPYTKALLSAIPIPDPELKRERIIIQGDVPSPANPPSGCHFHKRCPYVRPECSDVI
;
A
#
# COMPACT_ATOMS: atom_id res chain seq x y z
N ALA A 1 15.60 31.14 -20.08
CA ALA A 1 15.28 29.84 -19.49
C ALA A 1 13.89 29.42 -20.00
N PHE A 2 13.86 28.45 -20.93
CA PHE A 2 12.61 27.92 -21.49
C PHE A 2 12.01 26.90 -20.53
N TRP A 3 11.03 27.27 -19.72
CA TRP A 3 10.14 26.36 -19.02
C TRP A 3 9.12 25.83 -20.04
N LYS A 4 9.42 24.70 -20.68
CA LYS A 4 8.38 23.94 -21.40
C LYS A 4 7.36 23.47 -20.34
N LYS A 5 6.10 23.90 -20.45
CA LYS A 5 4.97 23.32 -19.71
C LYS A 5 5.02 21.81 -19.97
N LYS A 6 5.41 21.01 -18.95
CA LYS A 6 5.29 19.55 -19.03
C LYS A 6 3.80 19.24 -19.20
N GLY A 7 3.43 18.65 -20.33
CA GLY A 7 2.06 18.21 -20.58
C GLY A 7 1.57 17.30 -19.43
N LYS A 8 0.27 17.34 -19.15
CA LYS A 8 -0.35 16.45 -18.15
C LYS A 8 -0.11 15.01 -18.57
N LYS A 9 0.51 14.21 -17.70
CA LYS A 9 0.73 12.79 -17.95
C LYS A 9 -0.43 12.01 -17.34
N HIS A 10 -1.14 11.26 -18.15
CA HIS A 10 -2.08 10.25 -17.67
C HIS A 10 -1.29 9.07 -17.12
N VAL A 11 -1.56 8.68 -15.88
CA VAL A 11 -0.84 7.58 -15.19
C VAL A 11 -1.79 6.44 -14.86
N ILE A 12 -3.08 6.73 -14.69
CA ILE A 12 -4.10 5.76 -14.33
C ILE A 12 -5.14 5.73 -15.46
N HIS A 13 -5.49 4.54 -15.94
CA HIS A 13 -6.37 4.33 -17.08
C HIS A 13 -7.47 3.34 -16.72
N ASP A 14 -8.73 3.80 -16.69
CA ASP A 14 -9.94 2.96 -16.51
C ASP A 14 -9.82 1.96 -15.35
N VAL A 15 -9.45 2.47 -14.16
CA VAL A 15 -9.37 1.64 -12.96
C VAL A 15 -10.72 1.64 -12.26
N SER A 16 -11.30 0.44 -12.11
CA SER A 16 -12.49 0.19 -11.30
C SER A 16 -12.16 -0.87 -10.26
N MET A 17 -12.37 -0.54 -8.99
CA MET A 17 -12.15 -1.46 -7.87
C MET A 17 -13.04 -1.09 -6.69
N THR A 18 -13.33 -2.07 -5.85
CA THR A 18 -14.05 -1.89 -4.60
C THR A 18 -13.24 -2.51 -3.47
N ALA A 19 -13.00 -1.75 -2.41
CA ALA A 19 -12.53 -2.27 -1.14
C ALA A 19 -13.75 -2.49 -0.24
N TYR A 20 -13.84 -3.67 0.36
CA TYR A 20 -14.93 -4.03 1.26
C TYR A 20 -14.56 -3.73 2.71
N ASP A 21 -15.56 -3.47 3.52
CA ASP A 21 -15.35 -3.20 4.95
C ASP A 21 -14.68 -4.40 5.65
N GLY A 22 -13.67 -4.11 6.46
CA GLY A 22 -12.91 -5.13 7.17
C GLY A 22 -11.99 -6.01 6.31
N GLU A 23 -11.76 -5.70 5.01
CA GLU A 23 -10.78 -6.46 4.19
C GLU A 23 -9.41 -5.79 4.13
N ILE A 24 -8.40 -6.57 3.78
CA ILE A 24 -7.09 -6.09 3.31
C ILE A 24 -7.01 -6.32 1.81
N LEU A 25 -7.23 -5.26 1.03
CA LEU A 25 -7.08 -5.29 -0.42
C LEU A 25 -5.64 -4.95 -0.80
N GLY A 26 -4.91 -5.93 -1.33
CA GLY A 26 -3.56 -5.74 -1.85
C GLY A 26 -3.57 -5.09 -3.23
N ILE A 27 -2.67 -4.13 -3.47
CA ILE A 27 -2.40 -3.60 -4.82
C ILE A 27 -0.93 -3.90 -5.15
N VAL A 28 -0.72 -4.74 -6.16
CA VAL A 28 0.61 -5.19 -6.57
C VAL A 28 0.92 -4.81 -8.01
N GLY A 29 2.19 -4.76 -8.36
CA GLY A 29 2.66 -4.49 -9.72
C GLY A 29 4.05 -3.86 -9.72
N GLU A 30 4.65 -3.75 -10.91
CA GLU A 30 5.99 -3.18 -11.09
C GLU A 30 6.08 -1.72 -10.59
N SER A 31 7.31 -1.27 -10.27
CA SER A 31 7.54 0.12 -9.88
C SER A 31 7.09 1.08 -11.00
N GLY A 32 6.45 2.18 -10.61
CA GLY A 32 5.97 3.19 -11.57
C GLY A 32 4.66 2.85 -12.29
N CYS A 33 4.00 1.69 -12.02
CA CYS A 33 2.73 1.34 -12.68
C CYS A 33 1.52 2.17 -12.22
N GLY A 34 1.66 3.06 -11.22
CA GLY A 34 0.60 3.97 -10.78
C GLY A 34 0.00 3.71 -9.41
N LYS A 35 0.44 2.70 -8.64
CA LYS A 35 -0.11 2.31 -7.33
C LYS A 35 -0.23 3.49 -6.35
N SER A 36 0.87 4.18 -6.09
CA SER A 36 0.87 5.33 -5.16
C SER A 36 0.07 6.52 -5.71
N THR A 37 -0.04 6.67 -7.05
CA THR A 37 -0.89 7.70 -7.65
C THR A 37 -2.36 7.37 -7.41
N LEU A 38 -2.78 6.12 -7.58
CA LEU A 38 -4.12 5.65 -7.30
C LEU A 38 -4.51 5.92 -5.84
N CYS A 39 -3.63 5.56 -4.90
CA CYS A 39 -3.88 5.80 -3.48
C CYS A 39 -3.96 7.29 -3.12
N LYS A 40 -3.12 8.13 -3.70
CA LYS A 40 -3.21 9.58 -3.51
C LYS A 40 -4.50 10.17 -4.11
N THR A 41 -5.03 9.58 -5.18
CA THR A 41 -6.34 9.95 -5.74
C THR A 41 -7.48 9.56 -4.79
N ILE A 42 -7.44 8.35 -4.23
CA ILE A 42 -8.43 7.88 -3.22
C ILE A 42 -8.43 8.79 -1.99
N LEU A 43 -7.25 9.26 -1.56
CA LEU A 43 -7.10 10.19 -0.43
C LEU A 43 -7.51 11.64 -0.75
N GLY A 44 -7.88 11.95 -2.00
CA GLY A 44 -8.17 13.33 -2.42
C GLY A 44 -6.93 14.23 -2.52
N LEU A 45 -5.71 13.67 -2.46
CA LEU A 45 -4.45 14.41 -2.61
C LEU A 45 -4.14 14.72 -4.08
N HIS A 46 -4.76 14.02 -5.02
CA HIS A 46 -4.74 14.26 -6.45
C HIS A 46 -6.16 14.51 -6.95
N ASN A 47 -6.44 15.76 -7.36
CA ASN A 47 -7.78 16.18 -7.81
C ASN A 47 -7.90 16.24 -9.34
N ASN A 48 -6.85 15.87 -10.08
CA ASN A 48 -6.84 15.93 -11.54
C ASN A 48 -7.07 14.54 -12.12
N TYR A 49 -8.30 14.04 -12.00
CA TYR A 49 -8.73 12.76 -12.55
C TYR A 49 -10.16 12.86 -13.09
N THR A 50 -10.55 11.91 -13.92
CA THR A 50 -11.93 11.67 -14.38
C THR A 50 -12.46 10.42 -13.71
N GLY A 51 -13.77 10.34 -13.48
CA GLY A 51 -14.40 9.24 -12.76
C GLY A 51 -14.83 9.64 -11.35
N THR A 52 -15.13 8.64 -10.53
CA THR A 52 -15.68 8.86 -9.18
C THR A 52 -14.96 8.01 -8.15
N VAL A 53 -14.66 8.60 -7.00
CA VAL A 53 -14.26 7.89 -5.79
C VAL A 53 -15.44 7.99 -4.84
N LYS A 54 -16.03 6.86 -4.46
CA LYS A 54 -17.12 6.78 -3.50
C LYS A 54 -16.61 6.15 -2.22
N MET A 55 -16.81 6.78 -1.11
CA MET A 55 -16.54 6.25 0.23
C MET A 55 -17.53 6.86 1.22
N ASP A 56 -17.68 6.19 2.36
CA ASP A 56 -18.44 6.74 3.47
C ASP A 56 -17.69 7.95 4.05
N ASP A 57 -18.41 9.06 4.28
CA ASP A 57 -17.83 10.31 4.81
C ASP A 57 -17.17 10.13 6.19
N ASN A 58 -17.56 9.10 6.92
CA ASN A 58 -17.02 8.79 8.25
C ASN A 58 -15.68 8.02 8.22
N LEU A 59 -15.23 7.52 7.06
CA LEU A 59 -14.03 6.67 6.98
C LEU A 59 -12.73 7.41 7.29
N ARG A 60 -12.63 8.72 7.00
CA ARG A 60 -11.44 9.56 7.25
C ARG A 60 -10.13 8.86 6.88
N PRO A 61 -9.93 8.46 5.62
CA PRO A 61 -8.81 7.62 5.24
C PRO A 61 -7.48 8.23 5.63
N GLN A 62 -6.57 7.38 6.15
CA GLN A 62 -5.22 7.79 6.54
C GLN A 62 -4.18 7.00 5.76
N MET A 63 -3.00 7.61 5.56
CA MET A 63 -1.91 6.97 4.84
C MET A 63 -0.73 6.68 5.76
N VAL A 64 -0.24 5.45 5.69
CA VAL A 64 1.05 5.04 6.23
C VAL A 64 2.03 4.99 5.06
N PHE A 65 3.01 5.90 5.06
CA PHE A 65 3.94 6.11 3.94
C PHE A 65 5.08 5.10 3.94
N GLN A 66 5.63 4.89 2.75
CA GLN A 66 6.89 4.18 2.55
C GLN A 66 8.04 4.90 3.28
N GLY A 67 8.72 4.18 4.16
CA GLY A 67 9.88 4.67 4.90
C GLY A 67 9.55 5.42 6.19
N PRO A 68 9.71 4.75 7.33
CA PRO A 68 9.42 5.29 8.66
C PRO A 68 10.37 6.42 9.07
N PHE A 69 11.46 6.65 8.30
CA PHE A 69 12.46 7.68 8.60
C PHE A 69 12.00 9.08 8.21
N SER A 70 11.17 9.21 7.14
CA SER A 70 10.70 10.50 6.63
C SER A 70 9.33 10.90 7.15
N SER A 71 8.58 9.97 7.74
CA SER A 71 7.20 10.21 8.19
C SER A 71 7.09 10.87 9.56
N LEU A 72 8.12 10.73 10.42
CA LEU A 72 8.11 11.27 11.77
C LEU A 72 9.02 12.49 11.90
N ASN A 73 8.53 13.57 12.50
CA ASN A 73 9.33 14.78 12.74
C ASN A 73 10.48 14.49 13.72
N PRO A 74 11.76 14.51 13.28
CA PRO A 74 12.89 14.10 14.11
C PRO A 74 13.17 15.04 15.28
N ALA A 75 12.66 16.27 15.24
CA ALA A 75 12.85 17.27 16.28
C ALA A 75 11.89 17.11 17.47
N ARG A 76 10.83 16.31 17.31
CA ARG A 76 9.78 16.16 18.32
C ARG A 76 9.90 14.82 19.05
N LYS A 77 9.41 14.77 20.30
CA LYS A 77 9.22 13.52 21.04
C LYS A 77 8.05 12.72 20.45
N ILE A 78 8.06 11.40 20.61
CA ILE A 78 7.01 10.49 20.13
C ILE A 78 5.65 10.86 20.72
N GLY A 79 5.57 11.17 22.01
CA GLY A 79 4.33 11.60 22.65
C GLY A 79 3.72 12.83 21.96
N TRP A 80 4.55 13.82 21.59
CA TRP A 80 4.09 15.01 20.88
C TRP A 80 3.54 14.67 19.49
N ILE A 81 4.22 13.74 18.76
CA ILE A 81 3.82 13.28 17.42
C ILE A 81 2.47 12.54 17.50
N LEU A 82 2.30 11.66 18.49
CA LEU A 82 1.06 10.91 18.68
C LEU A 82 -0.09 11.80 19.22
N GLU A 83 0.20 12.89 19.94
CA GLU A 83 -0.83 13.84 20.33
C GLU A 83 -1.33 14.72 19.18
N GLU A 84 -0.58 14.88 18.10
CA GLU A 84 -0.95 15.77 16.99
C GLU A 84 -2.29 15.38 16.34
N PRO A 85 -2.54 14.10 15.98
CA PRO A 85 -3.85 13.65 15.50
C PRO A 85 -5.00 13.96 16.47
N LEU A 86 -4.76 13.79 17.77
CA LEU A 86 -5.76 14.03 18.79
C LEU A 86 -6.14 15.52 18.90
N ARG A 87 -5.12 16.39 18.75
CA ARG A 87 -5.37 17.85 18.68
C ARG A 87 -6.18 18.23 17.44
N LEU A 88 -5.88 17.63 16.29
CA LEU A 88 -6.64 17.85 15.05
C LEU A 88 -8.08 17.36 15.16
N ARG A 89 -8.34 16.33 15.97
CA ARG A 89 -9.70 15.85 16.29
C ARG A 89 -10.43 16.75 17.32
N GLY A 90 -9.80 17.80 17.81
CA GLY A 90 -10.40 18.73 18.77
C GLY A 90 -10.38 18.24 20.24
N ILE A 91 -9.56 17.23 20.56
CA ILE A 91 -9.41 16.76 21.94
C ILE A 91 -8.52 17.75 22.69
N THR A 92 -9.13 18.64 23.46
CA THR A 92 -8.44 19.73 24.17
C THR A 92 -7.84 19.30 25.51
N ASP A 93 -8.45 18.32 26.17
CA ASP A 93 -7.99 17.78 27.46
C ASP A 93 -6.63 17.11 27.31
N ARG A 94 -5.63 17.63 28.04
CA ARG A 94 -4.25 17.17 27.98
C ARG A 94 -4.06 15.78 28.58
N ASP A 95 -4.71 15.52 29.70
CA ASP A 95 -4.53 14.24 30.40
C ASP A 95 -5.22 13.12 29.64
N LYS A 96 -6.38 13.40 29.05
CA LYS A 96 -7.05 12.49 28.12
C LYS A 96 -6.16 12.16 26.91
N ARG A 97 -5.52 13.17 26.29
CA ARG A 97 -4.60 12.92 25.17
C ARG A 97 -3.42 12.04 25.59
N ARG A 98 -2.81 12.32 26.78
CA ARG A 98 -1.70 11.51 27.30
C ARG A 98 -2.10 10.05 27.53
N GLN A 99 -3.30 9.83 28.08
CA GLN A 99 -3.81 8.49 28.28
C GLN A 99 -4.01 7.79 26.93
N MET A 100 -4.65 8.43 25.95
CA MET A 100 -4.85 7.87 24.60
C MET A 100 -3.53 7.57 23.89
N VAL A 101 -2.48 8.38 24.11
CA VAL A 101 -1.14 8.11 23.58
C VAL A 101 -0.53 6.89 24.26
N ALA A 102 -0.65 6.75 25.57
CA ALA A 102 -0.15 5.60 26.30
C ALA A 102 -0.83 4.30 25.85
N ASP A 103 -2.16 4.34 25.73
CA ASP A 103 -2.97 3.20 25.26
C ASP A 103 -2.56 2.81 23.83
N MET A 104 -2.40 3.79 22.92
CA MET A 104 -1.96 3.55 21.56
C MET A 104 -0.56 2.95 21.47
N LEU A 105 0.37 3.38 22.33
CA LEU A 105 1.71 2.78 22.39
C LEU A 105 1.62 1.29 22.76
N VAL A 106 0.79 0.95 23.73
CA VAL A 106 0.51 -0.46 24.09
C VAL A 106 -0.11 -1.20 22.91
N ASP A 107 -1.10 -0.62 22.25
CA ASP A 107 -1.79 -1.22 21.09
C ASP A 107 -0.84 -1.52 19.92
N VAL A 108 0.19 -0.69 19.71
CA VAL A 108 1.21 -0.96 18.70
C VAL A 108 2.40 -1.77 19.24
N GLY A 109 2.28 -2.35 20.44
CA GLY A 109 3.27 -3.22 21.06
C GLY A 109 4.54 -2.50 21.51
N LEU A 110 4.39 -1.27 22.00
CA LEU A 110 5.48 -0.46 22.58
C LEU A 110 5.15 -0.07 24.02
N ASP A 111 6.20 0.06 24.83
CA ASP A 111 6.06 0.55 26.20
C ASP A 111 5.67 2.04 26.22
N PRO A 112 4.77 2.50 27.11
CA PRO A 112 4.36 3.90 27.22
C PRO A 112 5.52 4.89 27.42
N SER A 113 6.65 4.48 28.00
CA SER A 113 7.86 5.31 28.15
C SER A 113 8.45 5.76 26.81
N PHE A 114 8.10 5.12 25.71
CA PHE A 114 8.50 5.56 24.37
C PHE A 114 7.97 6.95 24.01
N ALA A 115 6.93 7.43 24.68
CA ALA A 115 6.42 8.79 24.52
C ALA A 115 7.51 9.86 24.72
N ASP A 116 8.47 9.60 25.58
CA ASP A 116 9.56 10.54 25.90
C ASP A 116 10.75 10.47 24.95
N ARG A 117 10.84 9.43 24.12
CA ARG A 117 11.92 9.24 23.14
C ARG A 117 11.72 10.11 21.90
N ARG A 118 12.79 10.25 21.12
CA ARG A 118 12.75 10.88 19.79
C ARG A 118 12.84 9.82 18.69
N PRO A 119 12.35 10.10 17.47
CA PRO A 119 12.39 9.13 16.35
C PRO A 119 13.77 8.52 16.08
N ARG A 120 14.86 9.30 16.26
CA ARG A 120 16.23 8.83 16.03
C ARG A 120 16.69 7.74 17.01
N GLU A 121 16.02 7.62 18.16
CA GLU A 121 16.32 6.63 19.21
C GLU A 121 15.58 5.31 19.00
N LEU A 122 14.76 5.22 17.95
CA LEU A 122 13.93 4.07 17.63
C LEU A 122 14.51 3.28 16.45
N SER A 123 14.31 1.95 16.48
CA SER A 123 14.56 1.09 15.31
C SER A 123 13.56 1.37 14.18
N GLY A 124 13.83 0.87 12.96
CA GLY A 124 12.93 1.00 11.82
C GLY A 124 11.52 0.45 12.10
N GLY A 125 11.43 -0.74 12.69
CA GLY A 125 10.15 -1.35 13.05
C GLY A 125 9.39 -0.59 14.13
N GLN A 126 10.09 -0.04 15.14
CA GLN A 126 9.47 0.79 16.16
C GLN A 126 8.91 2.09 15.57
N ARG A 127 9.64 2.74 14.65
CA ARG A 127 9.13 3.92 13.94
C ARG A 127 7.92 3.59 13.08
N GLN A 128 7.92 2.43 12.43
CA GLN A 128 6.78 1.98 11.63
C GLN A 128 5.53 1.77 12.51
N ARG A 129 5.67 1.16 13.68
CA ARG A 129 4.59 0.99 14.67
C ARG A 129 4.04 2.35 15.12
N ILE A 130 4.90 3.34 15.38
CA ILE A 130 4.48 4.71 15.69
C ILE A 130 3.72 5.35 14.51
N SER A 131 4.18 5.17 13.28
CA SER A 131 3.49 5.68 12.09
C SER A 131 2.08 5.09 11.94
N ILE A 132 1.92 3.78 12.19
CA ILE A 132 0.61 3.13 12.23
C ILE A 132 -0.25 3.72 13.36
N GLY A 133 0.28 3.84 14.58
CA GLY A 133 -0.42 4.44 15.71
C GLY A 133 -0.88 5.87 15.43
N THR A 134 -0.04 6.68 14.76
CA THR A 134 -0.40 8.05 14.36
C THR A 134 -1.62 8.07 13.44
N ALA A 135 -1.68 7.15 12.46
CA ALA A 135 -2.82 7.04 11.57
C ALA A 135 -4.10 6.59 12.31
N LEU A 136 -3.98 5.66 13.25
CA LEU A 136 -5.12 5.17 14.03
C LEU A 136 -5.69 6.22 15.00
N LEU A 137 -4.84 7.07 15.58
CA LEU A 137 -5.29 8.16 16.44
C LEU A 137 -6.12 9.24 15.71
N MET A 138 -6.15 9.24 14.38
CA MET A 138 -7.10 10.02 13.57
C MET A 138 -8.53 9.46 13.57
N ASP A 139 -8.78 8.32 14.24
CA ASP A 139 -10.08 7.63 14.24
C ASP A 139 -10.49 7.16 12.85
N SER A 140 -9.52 6.71 12.08
CA SER A 140 -9.70 6.21 10.73
C SER A 140 -10.02 4.72 10.75
N ARG A 141 -10.98 4.31 9.91
CA ARG A 141 -11.25 2.89 9.64
C ARG A 141 -10.68 2.42 8.31
N LEU A 142 -10.22 3.34 7.46
CA LEU A 142 -9.55 3.02 6.20
C LEU A 142 -8.10 3.48 6.23
N ILE A 143 -7.18 2.53 6.21
CA ILE A 143 -5.73 2.78 6.20
C ILE A 143 -5.16 2.41 4.84
N ILE A 144 -4.51 3.36 4.19
CA ILE A 144 -3.74 3.10 2.97
C ILE A 144 -2.28 2.93 3.36
N ALA A 145 -1.74 1.73 3.22
CA ALA A 145 -0.37 1.40 3.57
C ALA A 145 0.47 1.27 2.30
N ASP A 146 1.28 2.30 2.00
CA ASP A 146 2.17 2.33 0.83
C ASP A 146 3.53 1.75 1.18
N GLU A 147 3.77 0.51 0.79
CA GLU A 147 4.99 -0.27 1.07
C GLU A 147 5.46 -0.22 2.54
N PRO A 148 4.55 -0.49 3.51
CA PRO A 148 4.81 -0.19 4.92
C PRO A 148 5.92 -1.03 5.55
N VAL A 149 6.39 -2.09 4.89
CA VAL A 149 7.41 -3.01 5.41
C VAL A 149 8.61 -3.18 4.51
N SER A 150 8.71 -2.44 3.39
CA SER A 150 9.75 -2.62 2.38
C SER A 150 11.17 -2.34 2.88
N ALA A 151 11.32 -1.42 3.84
CA ALA A 151 12.61 -1.01 4.41
C ALA A 151 12.97 -1.75 5.72
N LEU A 152 12.25 -2.84 6.05
CA LEU A 152 12.43 -3.57 7.30
C LEU A 152 13.08 -4.93 7.07
N ASP A 153 13.87 -5.37 8.05
CA ASP A 153 14.41 -6.73 8.09
C ASP A 153 13.29 -7.78 8.14
N VAL A 154 13.57 -9.00 7.66
CA VAL A 154 12.57 -10.07 7.51
C VAL A 154 11.82 -10.37 8.81
N SER A 155 12.53 -10.47 9.95
CA SER A 155 11.92 -10.74 11.25
C SER A 155 11.04 -9.59 11.75
N VAL A 156 11.50 -8.37 11.60
CA VAL A 156 10.76 -7.15 11.98
C VAL A 156 9.55 -6.95 11.07
N ARG A 157 9.70 -7.27 9.77
CA ARG A 157 8.60 -7.24 8.79
C ARG A 157 7.44 -8.13 9.23
N ALA A 158 7.74 -9.40 9.61
CA ALA A 158 6.72 -10.32 10.09
C ALA A 158 5.98 -9.80 11.32
N GLN A 159 6.70 -9.19 12.27
CA GLN A 159 6.10 -8.60 13.47
C GLN A 159 5.15 -7.44 13.14
N VAL A 160 5.53 -6.56 12.19
CA VAL A 160 4.67 -5.42 11.79
C VAL A 160 3.43 -5.93 11.04
N LEU A 161 3.56 -6.94 10.18
CA LEU A 161 2.42 -7.52 9.47
C LEU A 161 1.43 -8.19 10.43
N ASN A 162 1.92 -8.93 11.43
CA ASN A 162 1.07 -9.52 12.47
C ASN A 162 0.34 -8.43 13.28
N LEU A 163 1.05 -7.39 13.70
CA LEU A 163 0.45 -6.24 14.36
C LEU A 163 -0.66 -5.60 13.51
N MET A 164 -0.43 -5.40 12.20
CA MET A 164 -1.47 -4.84 11.31
C MET A 164 -2.72 -5.74 11.24
N ARG A 165 -2.54 -7.06 11.27
CA ARG A 165 -3.64 -8.02 11.29
C ARG A 165 -4.41 -7.97 12.62
N GLU A 166 -3.71 -7.97 13.76
CA GLU A 166 -4.30 -7.85 15.09
C GLU A 166 -5.10 -6.54 15.22
N LEU A 167 -4.54 -5.43 14.76
CA LEU A 167 -5.23 -4.12 14.76
C LEU A 167 -6.44 -4.11 13.83
N LYS A 168 -6.37 -4.79 12.67
CA LYS A 168 -7.51 -4.96 11.76
C LYS A 168 -8.69 -5.64 12.47
N GLU A 169 -8.43 -6.74 13.14
CA GLU A 169 -9.45 -7.50 13.85
C GLU A 169 -9.99 -6.72 15.07
N LYS A 170 -9.09 -6.15 15.87
CA LYS A 170 -9.45 -5.41 17.09
C LYS A 170 -10.29 -4.17 16.81
N LEU A 171 -9.97 -3.42 15.73
CA LEU A 171 -10.55 -2.11 15.43
C LEU A 171 -11.47 -2.13 14.19
N ASN A 172 -11.71 -3.30 13.60
CA ASN A 172 -12.46 -3.48 12.36
C ASN A 172 -11.97 -2.56 11.24
N LEU A 173 -10.65 -2.62 10.95
CA LEU A 173 -10.02 -1.77 9.96
C LEU A 173 -10.09 -2.36 8.56
N THR A 174 -10.24 -1.49 7.58
CA THR A 174 -10.04 -1.79 6.17
C THR A 174 -8.66 -1.30 5.74
N TYR A 175 -7.92 -2.11 4.99
CA TYR A 175 -6.63 -1.70 4.45
C TYR A 175 -6.63 -1.73 2.92
N ILE A 176 -6.02 -0.69 2.31
CA ILE A 176 -5.47 -0.77 0.96
C ILE A 176 -3.96 -0.91 1.12
N PHE A 177 -3.44 -2.09 0.81
CA PHE A 177 -2.05 -2.47 1.08
C PHE A 177 -1.25 -2.52 -0.22
N ILE A 178 -0.33 -1.58 -0.42
CA ILE A 178 0.56 -1.56 -1.58
C ILE A 178 1.84 -2.32 -1.26
N SER A 179 2.22 -3.24 -2.13
CA SER A 179 3.52 -3.89 -2.08
C SER A 179 3.97 -4.31 -3.48
N HIS A 180 5.29 -4.40 -3.68
CA HIS A 180 5.90 -5.09 -4.81
C HIS A 180 6.28 -6.53 -4.45
N ASP A 181 6.24 -6.90 -3.17
CA ASP A 181 6.57 -8.24 -2.66
C ASP A 181 5.29 -9.08 -2.53
N LEU A 182 5.11 -9.99 -3.48
CA LEU A 182 3.95 -10.88 -3.51
C LEU A 182 3.92 -11.89 -2.35
N SER A 183 5.08 -12.23 -1.75
CA SER A 183 5.13 -13.07 -0.56
C SER A 183 4.49 -12.38 0.64
N VAL A 184 4.75 -11.09 0.80
CA VAL A 184 4.11 -10.25 1.83
C VAL A 184 2.61 -10.18 1.59
N VAL A 185 2.19 -9.94 0.35
CA VAL A 185 0.77 -9.84 -0.04
C VAL A 185 0.04 -11.16 0.21
N HIS A 186 0.65 -12.30 -0.13
CA HIS A 186 0.11 -13.63 0.18
C HIS A 186 -0.14 -13.82 1.68
N HIS A 187 0.74 -13.27 2.51
CA HIS A 187 0.63 -13.44 3.97
C HIS A 187 -0.51 -12.61 4.56
N ILE A 188 -0.71 -11.36 4.13
CA ILE A 188 -1.59 -10.41 4.82
C ILE A 188 -2.92 -10.14 4.11
N CYS A 189 -2.97 -10.13 2.77
CA CYS A 189 -4.14 -9.68 2.01
C CYS A 189 -5.25 -10.73 1.92
N ASP A 190 -6.49 -10.27 1.83
CA ASP A 190 -7.68 -11.09 1.57
C ASP A 190 -7.96 -11.20 0.07
N ARG A 191 -7.86 -10.06 -0.64
CA ARG A 191 -7.97 -9.94 -2.09
C ARG A 191 -6.78 -9.16 -2.64
N VAL A 192 -6.49 -9.36 -3.93
CA VAL A 192 -5.34 -8.72 -4.59
C VAL A 192 -5.77 -8.17 -5.94
N ALA A 193 -5.45 -6.90 -6.18
CA ALA A 193 -5.53 -6.24 -7.47
C ALA A 193 -4.13 -6.13 -8.08
N VAL A 194 -3.94 -6.72 -9.24
CA VAL A 194 -2.68 -6.67 -10.00
C VAL A 194 -2.74 -5.49 -10.96
N MET A 195 -1.79 -4.57 -10.84
CA MET A 195 -1.75 -3.36 -11.63
C MET A 195 -0.56 -3.34 -12.59
N TYR A 196 -0.82 -3.03 -13.85
CA TYR A 196 0.19 -2.90 -14.89
C TYR A 196 -0.06 -1.62 -15.72
N LEU A 197 0.93 -0.76 -15.85
CA LEU A 197 0.89 0.50 -16.62
C LEU A 197 -0.44 1.26 -16.48
N GLY A 198 -0.84 1.53 -15.24
CA GLY A 198 -2.01 2.34 -14.92
C GLY A 198 -3.35 1.62 -14.99
N ARG A 199 -3.39 0.32 -15.28
CA ARG A 199 -4.62 -0.50 -15.34
C ARG A 199 -4.59 -1.63 -14.31
N ILE A 200 -5.74 -2.00 -13.79
CA ILE A 200 -5.91 -3.27 -13.07
C ILE A 200 -6.12 -4.35 -14.13
N VAL A 201 -5.21 -5.31 -14.19
CA VAL A 201 -5.24 -6.42 -15.18
C VAL A 201 -5.88 -7.67 -14.59
N GLU A 202 -5.89 -7.81 -13.29
CA GLU A 202 -6.55 -8.92 -12.60
C GLU A 202 -6.89 -8.49 -11.16
N ILE A 203 -8.06 -8.92 -10.67
CA ILE A 203 -8.46 -8.77 -9.27
C ILE A 203 -9.16 -10.05 -8.82
N ALA A 204 -8.67 -10.66 -7.76
CA ALA A 204 -9.19 -11.91 -7.26
C ALA A 204 -8.98 -12.07 -5.75
N SER A 205 -9.62 -13.06 -5.13
CA SER A 205 -9.24 -13.50 -3.79
C SER A 205 -7.78 -13.97 -3.79
N LYS A 206 -7.11 -13.82 -2.68
CA LYS A 206 -5.73 -14.34 -2.51
C LYS A 206 -5.63 -15.80 -2.97
N GLN A 207 -6.53 -16.65 -2.49
CA GLN A 207 -6.50 -18.07 -2.82
C GLN A 207 -6.60 -18.32 -4.32
N GLN A 208 -7.52 -17.66 -5.01
CA GLN A 208 -7.69 -17.80 -6.47
C GLN A 208 -6.48 -17.28 -7.23
N LEU A 209 -5.97 -16.10 -6.88
CA LEU A 209 -4.84 -15.49 -7.58
C LEU A 209 -3.59 -16.36 -7.55
N TYR A 210 -3.29 -16.99 -6.39
CA TYR A 210 -2.09 -17.80 -6.22
C TYR A 210 -2.24 -19.24 -6.74
N SER A 211 -3.46 -19.80 -6.75
CA SER A 211 -3.71 -21.16 -7.26
C SER A 211 -3.97 -21.20 -8.77
N ASN A 212 -4.69 -20.22 -9.31
CA ASN A 212 -5.11 -20.19 -10.70
C ASN A 212 -5.12 -18.78 -11.29
N PRO A 213 -3.95 -18.11 -11.43
CA PRO A 213 -3.86 -16.79 -12.04
C PRO A 213 -4.29 -16.84 -13.49
N VAL A 214 -5.06 -15.85 -13.94
CA VAL A 214 -5.61 -15.80 -15.29
C VAL A 214 -4.71 -14.98 -16.21
N HIS A 215 -4.36 -13.76 -15.80
CA HIS A 215 -3.61 -12.85 -16.66
C HIS A 215 -2.13 -13.27 -16.79
N PRO A 216 -1.54 -13.26 -18.00
CA PRO A 216 -0.16 -13.69 -18.22
C PRO A 216 0.88 -12.90 -17.39
N TYR A 217 0.64 -11.62 -17.16
CA TYR A 217 1.49 -10.80 -16.28
C TYR A 217 1.44 -11.30 -14.84
N THR A 218 0.27 -11.64 -14.32
CA THR A 218 0.11 -12.22 -12.97
C THR A 218 0.87 -13.54 -12.85
N LYS A 219 0.74 -14.42 -13.86
CA LYS A 219 1.48 -15.70 -13.91
C LYS A 219 2.99 -15.48 -13.82
N ALA A 220 3.50 -14.52 -14.58
CA ALA A 220 4.91 -14.20 -14.59
C ALA A 220 5.38 -13.62 -13.25
N LEU A 221 4.62 -12.69 -12.65
CA LEU A 221 4.91 -12.16 -11.31
C LEU A 221 4.96 -13.25 -10.25
N LEU A 222 3.98 -14.15 -10.25
CA LEU A 222 3.90 -15.26 -9.28
C LEU A 222 5.00 -16.29 -9.50
N SER A 223 5.44 -16.53 -10.76
CA SER A 223 6.54 -17.44 -11.06
C SER A 223 7.89 -16.95 -10.53
N ALA A 224 8.02 -15.65 -10.26
CA ALA A 224 9.22 -15.03 -9.73
C ALA A 224 9.33 -15.10 -8.20
N ILE A 225 8.29 -15.56 -7.51
CA ILE A 225 8.32 -15.72 -6.04
C ILE A 225 9.27 -16.86 -5.69
N PRO A 226 10.30 -16.63 -4.84
CA PRO A 226 11.17 -17.70 -4.37
C PRO A 226 10.38 -18.74 -3.58
N ILE A 227 10.59 -20.02 -3.90
CA ILE A 227 10.06 -21.13 -3.11
C ILE A 227 11.13 -21.50 -2.08
N PRO A 228 10.76 -21.64 -0.80
CA PRO A 228 11.73 -22.00 0.24
C PRO A 228 12.23 -23.46 0.16
N ASP A 229 11.76 -24.23 -0.82
CA ASP A 229 12.20 -25.62 -1.06
C ASP A 229 13.17 -25.66 -2.24
N PRO A 230 14.46 -25.99 -2.03
CA PRO A 230 15.48 -26.05 -3.07
C PRO A 230 15.28 -27.22 -4.06
N GLU A 231 14.46 -28.23 -3.73
CA GLU A 231 14.18 -29.36 -4.62
C GLU A 231 13.06 -29.04 -5.63
N LEU A 232 12.19 -28.09 -5.32
CA LEU A 232 11.11 -27.68 -6.19
C LEU A 232 11.61 -26.66 -7.23
N LYS A 233 11.97 -27.16 -8.42
CA LYS A 233 12.28 -26.32 -9.57
C LYS A 233 10.99 -25.79 -10.19
N ARG A 234 10.65 -24.51 -9.94
CA ARG A 234 9.59 -23.82 -10.66
C ARG A 234 10.17 -23.17 -11.90
N GLU A 235 9.60 -23.44 -13.07
CA GLU A 235 9.98 -22.71 -14.28
C GLU A 235 9.59 -21.23 -14.12
N ARG A 236 10.58 -20.37 -14.12
CA ARG A 236 10.37 -18.92 -14.07
C ARG A 236 9.92 -18.41 -15.42
N ILE A 237 8.76 -17.78 -15.50
CA ILE A 237 8.28 -17.13 -16.72
C ILE A 237 9.02 -15.80 -16.87
N ILE A 238 9.92 -15.74 -17.86
CA ILE A 238 10.68 -14.53 -18.17
C ILE A 238 9.86 -13.68 -19.13
N ILE A 239 9.42 -12.52 -18.66
CA ILE A 239 8.75 -11.53 -19.52
C ILE A 239 9.83 -10.85 -20.38
N GLN A 240 9.74 -10.97 -21.69
CA GLN A 240 10.65 -10.34 -22.63
C GLN A 240 10.31 -8.87 -22.88
N GLY A 241 11.31 -8.07 -23.20
CA GLY A 241 11.19 -6.66 -23.54
C GLY A 241 11.12 -5.72 -22.33
N ASP A 242 11.38 -4.45 -22.59
CA ASP A 242 11.39 -3.39 -21.59
C ASP A 242 9.97 -2.98 -21.18
N VAL A 243 9.83 -2.47 -19.96
CA VAL A 243 8.57 -1.88 -19.48
C VAL A 243 8.29 -0.60 -20.27
N PRO A 244 7.19 -0.52 -21.02
CA PRO A 244 6.86 0.71 -21.75
C PRO A 244 6.70 1.89 -20.79
N SER A 245 6.89 3.10 -21.32
CA SER A 245 6.74 4.31 -20.51
C SER A 245 5.29 4.49 -20.06
N PRO A 246 5.01 4.68 -18.78
CA PRO A 246 3.66 5.01 -18.29
C PRO A 246 3.10 6.31 -18.87
N ALA A 247 3.98 7.17 -19.39
CA ALA A 247 3.58 8.44 -20.01
C ALA A 247 3.08 8.28 -21.45
N ASN A 248 3.37 7.14 -22.07
CA ASN A 248 2.92 6.80 -23.43
C ASN A 248 2.69 5.28 -23.49
N PRO A 249 1.62 4.80 -22.84
CA PRO A 249 1.31 3.37 -22.83
C PRO A 249 0.96 2.89 -24.23
N PRO A 250 1.17 1.60 -24.55
CA PRO A 250 0.71 0.99 -25.80
C PRO A 250 -0.80 1.13 -25.96
N SER A 251 -1.28 1.16 -27.22
CA SER A 251 -2.71 1.09 -27.53
C SER A 251 -3.29 -0.29 -27.14
N GLY A 252 -4.60 -0.38 -26.98
CA GLY A 252 -5.26 -1.62 -26.61
C GLY A 252 -4.80 -2.16 -25.25
N CYS A 253 -4.55 -3.46 -25.18
CA CYS A 253 -4.00 -4.09 -23.99
C CYS A 253 -2.59 -3.58 -23.69
N HIS A 254 -2.38 -2.90 -22.56
CA HIS A 254 -1.06 -2.32 -22.21
C HIS A 254 0.05 -3.36 -22.11
N PHE A 255 -0.29 -4.64 -21.89
CA PHE A 255 0.68 -5.73 -21.77
C PHE A 255 1.00 -6.41 -23.09
N HIS A 256 0.32 -6.10 -24.20
CA HIS A 256 0.44 -6.86 -25.47
C HIS A 256 1.87 -6.97 -25.99
N LYS A 257 2.72 -5.93 -25.82
CA LYS A 257 4.13 -5.95 -26.26
C LYS A 257 5.03 -6.92 -25.50
N ARG A 258 4.57 -7.40 -24.36
CA ARG A 258 5.32 -8.32 -23.48
C ARG A 258 4.56 -9.62 -23.23
N CYS A 259 3.40 -9.78 -23.85
CA CYS A 259 2.52 -10.94 -23.66
C CYS A 259 2.95 -12.11 -24.55
N PRO A 260 3.24 -13.29 -23.97
CA PRO A 260 3.57 -14.48 -24.79
C PRO A 260 2.37 -15.03 -25.59
N TYR A 261 1.15 -14.57 -25.26
CA TYR A 261 -0.10 -14.97 -25.92
C TYR A 261 -0.72 -13.83 -26.72
N VAL A 262 0.10 -12.87 -27.18
CA VAL A 262 -0.40 -11.72 -27.94
C VAL A 262 -1.10 -12.16 -29.23
N ARG A 263 -2.24 -11.50 -29.54
CA ARG A 263 -3.00 -11.66 -30.76
C ARG A 263 -3.13 -10.30 -31.45
N PRO A 264 -3.44 -10.26 -32.78
CA PRO A 264 -3.60 -9.00 -33.50
C PRO A 264 -4.58 -8.04 -32.82
N GLU A 265 -5.69 -8.56 -32.27
CA GLU A 265 -6.74 -7.77 -31.62
C GLU A 265 -6.27 -7.09 -30.33
N CYS A 266 -5.21 -7.60 -29.69
CA CYS A 266 -4.69 -7.03 -28.45
C CYS A 266 -4.10 -5.62 -28.62
N SER A 267 -3.80 -5.17 -29.83
CA SER A 267 -3.35 -3.81 -30.11
C SER A 267 -4.50 -2.80 -30.21
N ASP A 268 -5.72 -3.27 -30.41
CA ASP A 268 -6.88 -2.45 -30.72
C ASP A 268 -7.96 -2.51 -29.63
N VAL A 269 -8.09 -3.65 -28.96
CA VAL A 269 -9.11 -3.91 -27.94
C VAL A 269 -8.47 -4.08 -26.56
N ILE A 270 -9.18 -3.57 -25.56
CA ILE A 270 -8.78 -3.66 -24.14
C ILE A 270 -9.62 -4.75 -23.47
#